data_b7626f605915871f47c88ff716280bc3
#
_entry.id   b7626f605915871f47c88ff716280bc3
#
_cell.length_a   1.000
_cell.length_b   1.000
_cell.length_c   1.000
_cell.angle_alpha   90.00
_cell.angle_beta   90.00
_cell.angle_gamma   90.00
#
_symmetry.space_group_name_H-M   'P 1'
#
loop_
_entity.id
_entity.type
_entity.pdbx_description
1 polymer ?
#
loop_
_entity_poly.entity_id
_entity_poly.type
_entity_poly.pdbx_seq_one_letter_code
_entity_poly.pdbx_strand_id
1 'polypeptide(L)'
;MTNFEKEIKAYALKNALEFGSADQSKILPKLFQHGLQRENIKEVMPQIKKIVDEVNALSSENRQILFANYENIVKVREEKEKSLPELPNAKQGNVVLRVAPFPSGALHLGNAKTFILNALYAEKYKGKLLLVMDDTIGSAEKPIEKEAYQLIEDALNWLGIKHSGKILYKSDRLKIYYEYAEKLIKKNKAYICHCPQETLREYRAKGIECGCRQFPVKIQIKRWREMFKMKEGSATLRIKTSMLHPNPAFRDRVLFKISDREHPRTEKKFRVWPTLEMSWAIDDH
;
A
#
# COMPACT_ATOMS: atom_id res chain seq x y z
N MET A 1 1.05 35.58 27.91
CA MET A 1 0.81 34.24 28.53
C MET A 1 -0.62 33.86 28.19
N THR A 2 -0.80 32.82 27.37
CA THR A 2 -2.12 32.28 27.05
C THR A 2 -2.61 31.52 28.29
N ASN A 3 -3.59 32.03 28.96
CA ASN A 3 -4.14 31.42 30.17
C ASN A 3 -5.22 30.40 29.75
N PHE A 4 -4.93 29.11 29.88
CA PHE A 4 -5.87 28.00 29.60
C PHE A 4 -6.53 27.43 30.87
N GLU A 5 -6.58 28.20 31.96
CA GLU A 5 -7.05 27.71 33.25
C GLU A 5 -8.50 27.17 33.20
N LYS A 6 -9.39 27.86 32.50
CA LYS A 6 -10.78 27.44 32.35
C LYS A 6 -10.92 26.15 31.53
N GLU A 7 -10.20 26.06 30.43
CA GLU A 7 -10.20 24.89 29.56
C GLU A 7 -9.59 23.66 30.24
N ILE A 8 -8.47 23.85 30.95
CA ILE A 8 -7.84 22.78 31.73
C ILE A 8 -8.82 22.27 32.78
N LYS A 9 -9.48 23.18 33.52
CA LYS A 9 -10.44 22.83 34.60
C LYS A 9 -11.67 22.11 34.03
N ALA A 10 -12.20 22.58 32.90
CA ALA A 10 -13.32 21.97 32.20
C ALA A 10 -13.02 20.50 31.80
N TYR A 11 -11.89 20.28 31.14
CA TYR A 11 -11.51 18.92 30.71
C TYR A 11 -11.04 18.03 31.86
N ALA A 12 -10.42 18.56 32.90
CA ALA A 12 -10.06 17.82 34.09
C ALA A 12 -11.31 17.34 34.86
N LEU A 13 -12.29 18.21 35.07
CA LEU A 13 -13.55 17.85 35.70
C LEU A 13 -14.30 16.79 34.90
N LYS A 14 -14.42 16.98 33.57
CA LYS A 14 -15.04 15.98 32.69
C LYS A 14 -14.34 14.62 32.79
N ASN A 15 -13.02 14.60 32.67
CA ASN A 15 -12.23 13.36 32.71
C ASN A 15 -12.37 12.66 34.08
N ALA A 16 -12.35 13.43 35.18
CA ALA A 16 -12.55 12.89 36.51
C ALA A 16 -13.96 12.32 36.73
N LEU A 17 -15.00 12.92 36.16
CA LEU A 17 -16.36 12.40 36.20
C LEU A 17 -16.54 11.12 35.37
N GLU A 18 -15.92 11.04 34.20
CA GLU A 18 -16.02 9.87 33.34
C GLU A 18 -15.19 8.67 33.83
N PHE A 19 -14.03 8.88 34.43
CA PHE A 19 -13.04 7.84 34.77
C PHE A 19 -12.66 7.75 36.25
N GLY A 20 -13.31 8.56 37.11
CA GLY A 20 -13.04 8.58 38.56
C GLY A 20 -11.89 9.51 38.97
N SER A 21 -10.91 9.76 38.10
CA SER A 21 -9.80 10.67 38.30
C SER A 21 -9.38 11.34 36.99
N ALA A 22 -8.89 12.57 37.06
CA ALA A 22 -8.33 13.28 35.92
C ALA A 22 -6.88 12.87 35.65
N ASP A 23 -6.53 12.69 34.36
CA ASP A 23 -5.21 12.36 33.87
C ASP A 23 -4.66 13.49 32.99
N GLN A 24 -3.47 14.01 33.33
CA GLN A 24 -2.80 15.09 32.61
C GLN A 24 -2.61 14.77 31.12
N SER A 25 -2.30 13.50 30.79
CA SER A 25 -2.09 13.06 29.42
C SER A 25 -3.36 13.15 28.54
N LYS A 26 -4.53 13.14 29.16
CA LYS A 26 -5.83 13.23 28.45
C LYS A 26 -6.27 14.68 28.26
N ILE A 27 -5.75 15.60 29.06
CA ILE A 27 -6.14 17.03 29.04
C ILE A 27 -5.32 17.80 28.02
N LEU A 28 -3.99 17.60 28.01
CA LEU A 28 -3.09 18.31 27.08
C LEU A 28 -3.54 18.26 25.61
N PRO A 29 -3.95 17.12 25.04
CA PRO A 29 -4.41 17.07 23.65
C PRO A 29 -5.67 17.90 23.37
N LYS A 30 -6.49 18.14 24.39
CA LYS A 30 -7.72 18.92 24.25
C LYS A 30 -7.45 20.41 24.12
N LEU A 31 -6.35 20.91 24.71
CA LEU A 31 -5.99 22.32 24.66
C LEU A 31 -5.58 22.79 23.25
N PHE A 32 -5.10 21.89 22.40
CA PHE A 32 -4.82 22.22 20.99
C PHE A 32 -6.08 22.71 20.24
N GLN A 33 -7.26 22.22 20.63
CA GLN A 33 -8.52 22.66 20.05
C GLN A 33 -8.90 24.10 20.47
N HIS A 34 -8.24 24.61 21.50
CA HIS A 34 -8.40 25.97 22.05
C HIS A 34 -7.21 26.88 21.68
N GLY A 35 -6.32 26.42 20.78
CA GLY A 35 -5.24 27.26 20.25
C GLY A 35 -3.88 27.11 20.95
N LEU A 36 -3.69 26.08 21.80
CA LEU A 36 -2.36 25.79 22.34
C LEU A 36 -1.38 25.47 21.20
N GLN A 37 -0.26 26.19 21.16
CA GLN A 37 0.85 25.91 20.23
C GLN A 37 1.85 24.93 20.86
N ARG A 38 2.56 24.15 20.03
CA ARG A 38 3.51 23.12 20.50
C ARG A 38 4.66 23.71 21.32
N GLU A 39 5.08 24.91 20.97
CA GLU A 39 6.16 25.65 21.63
C GLU A 39 5.83 25.98 23.08
N ASN A 40 4.55 26.19 23.40
CA ASN A 40 4.06 26.62 24.71
C ASN A 40 3.71 25.45 25.65
N ILE A 41 3.91 24.20 25.23
CA ILE A 41 3.57 23.02 26.05
C ILE A 41 4.29 23.06 27.40
N LYS A 42 5.59 23.38 27.40
CA LYS A 42 6.43 23.39 28.62
C LYS A 42 5.91 24.42 29.64
N GLU A 43 5.35 25.52 29.18
CA GLU A 43 4.81 26.59 30.06
C GLU A 43 3.46 26.21 30.66
N VAL A 44 2.63 25.44 29.92
CA VAL A 44 1.29 25.05 30.32
C VAL A 44 1.27 23.79 31.19
N MET A 45 2.26 22.91 31.07
CA MET A 45 2.32 21.65 31.82
C MET A 45 2.24 21.81 33.34
N PRO A 46 2.94 22.77 34.01
CA PRO A 46 2.79 22.98 35.44
C PRO A 46 1.37 23.40 35.84
N GLN A 47 0.70 24.19 35.01
CA GLN A 47 -0.68 24.60 35.23
C GLN A 47 -1.64 23.43 35.12
N ILE A 48 -1.45 22.55 34.10
CA ILE A 48 -2.24 21.33 33.96
C ILE A 48 -2.10 20.45 35.20
N LYS A 49 -0.85 20.22 35.67
CA LYS A 49 -0.58 19.39 36.83
C LYS A 49 -1.32 19.94 38.07
N LYS A 50 -1.14 21.23 38.37
CA LYS A 50 -1.78 21.88 39.51
C LYS A 50 -3.30 21.70 39.50
N ILE A 51 -3.96 22.00 38.36
CA ILE A 51 -5.41 21.93 38.26
C ILE A 51 -5.92 20.48 38.32
N VAL A 52 -5.19 19.55 37.73
CA VAL A 52 -5.52 18.11 37.81
C VAL A 52 -5.46 17.63 39.26
N ASP A 53 -4.43 18.01 40.01
CA ASP A 53 -4.29 17.65 41.44
C ASP A 53 -5.43 18.26 42.25
N GLU A 54 -5.80 19.54 42.03
CA GLU A 54 -6.94 20.21 42.66
C GLU A 54 -8.27 19.50 42.37
N VAL A 55 -8.52 19.13 41.10
CA VAL A 55 -9.74 18.42 40.68
C VAL A 55 -9.82 17.03 41.29
N ASN A 56 -8.68 16.32 41.35
CA ASN A 56 -8.61 14.98 41.94
C ASN A 56 -8.85 14.99 43.47
N ALA A 57 -8.56 16.09 44.14
CA ALA A 57 -8.83 16.24 45.58
C ALA A 57 -10.34 16.53 45.89
N LEU A 58 -11.16 16.85 44.89
CA LEU A 58 -12.59 17.11 45.09
C LEU A 58 -13.39 15.79 45.18
N SER A 59 -14.49 15.84 45.97
CA SER A 59 -15.48 14.75 45.95
C SER A 59 -16.24 14.71 44.62
N SER A 60 -16.83 13.54 44.30
CA SER A 60 -17.60 13.37 43.08
C SER A 60 -18.75 14.37 42.92
N GLU A 61 -19.44 14.68 44.04
CA GLU A 61 -20.50 15.65 44.07
C GLU A 61 -20.00 17.06 43.73
N ASN A 62 -18.88 17.48 44.34
CA ASN A 62 -18.30 18.78 44.07
C ASN A 62 -17.78 18.92 42.64
N ARG A 63 -17.24 17.83 42.05
CA ARG A 63 -16.85 17.80 40.64
C ARG A 63 -18.03 18.03 39.72
N GLN A 64 -19.20 17.44 40.04
CA GLN A 64 -20.41 17.56 39.24
C GLN A 64 -20.99 18.97 39.29
N ILE A 65 -21.05 19.56 40.48
CA ILE A 65 -21.54 20.96 40.69
C ILE A 65 -20.60 21.92 39.92
N LEU A 66 -19.31 21.76 40.05
CA LEU A 66 -18.34 22.63 39.39
C LEU A 66 -18.37 22.45 37.85
N PHE A 67 -18.52 21.22 37.35
CA PHE A 67 -18.52 20.94 35.92
C PHE A 67 -19.67 21.67 35.21
N ALA A 68 -20.82 21.80 35.80
CA ALA A 68 -21.95 22.55 35.23
C ALA A 68 -21.59 23.99 34.81
N ASN A 69 -20.64 24.63 35.48
CA ASN A 69 -20.17 25.98 35.14
C ASN A 69 -19.17 25.99 33.95
N TYR A 70 -18.64 24.81 33.53
CA TYR A 70 -17.62 24.69 32.52
C TYR A 70 -18.05 23.84 31.33
N GLU A 71 -19.26 23.30 31.33
CA GLU A 71 -19.78 22.40 30.31
C GLU A 71 -19.70 23.01 28.89
N ASN A 72 -20.02 24.31 28.78
CA ASN A 72 -19.99 25.05 27.51
C ASN A 72 -18.57 25.21 26.92
N ILE A 73 -17.53 25.01 27.72
CA ILE A 73 -16.13 25.10 27.27
C ILE A 73 -15.69 23.81 26.59
N VAL A 74 -16.30 22.69 26.99
CA VAL A 74 -15.94 21.37 26.46
C VAL A 74 -16.43 21.21 25.03
N LYS A 75 -15.51 21.25 24.07
CA LYS A 75 -15.85 20.94 22.68
C LYS A 75 -16.14 19.46 22.55
N VAL A 76 -17.38 19.11 22.30
CA VAL A 76 -17.76 17.75 21.90
C VAL A 76 -17.25 17.55 20.47
N ARG A 77 -16.43 16.53 20.25
CA ARG A 77 -16.03 16.17 18.91
C ARG A 77 -17.26 15.60 18.22
N GLU A 78 -17.81 16.34 17.27
CA GLU A 78 -18.81 15.79 16.38
C GLU A 78 -18.22 14.53 15.74
N GLU A 79 -18.79 13.40 16.04
CA GLU A 79 -18.50 12.17 15.29
C GLU A 79 -19.09 12.36 13.89
N LYS A 80 -18.29 12.93 13.00
CA LYS A 80 -18.62 12.88 11.58
C LYS A 80 -18.70 11.41 11.21
N GLU A 81 -19.84 10.99 10.72
CA GLU A 81 -19.96 9.67 10.10
C GLU A 81 -18.78 9.50 9.14
N LYS A 82 -17.94 8.51 9.41
CA LYS A 82 -16.79 8.19 8.59
C LYS A 82 -17.26 7.49 7.33
N SER A 83 -17.93 8.24 6.45
CA SER A 83 -18.24 7.75 5.11
C SER A 83 -16.93 7.60 4.29
N LEU A 84 -16.96 6.69 3.32
CA LEU A 84 -15.85 6.58 2.38
C LEU A 84 -15.67 7.90 1.60
N PRO A 85 -14.46 8.50 1.57
CA PRO A 85 -14.19 9.68 0.76
C PRO A 85 -14.59 9.49 -0.69
N GLU A 86 -14.89 10.59 -1.39
CA GLU A 86 -15.13 10.51 -2.83
C GLU A 86 -13.83 10.26 -3.59
N LEU A 87 -13.90 9.42 -4.63
CA LEU A 87 -12.77 9.22 -5.53
C LEU A 87 -12.71 10.38 -6.54
N PRO A 88 -11.55 11.02 -6.74
CA PRO A 88 -11.41 12.12 -7.69
C PRO A 88 -11.83 11.69 -9.11
N ASN A 89 -12.67 12.51 -9.74
CA ASN A 89 -13.14 12.29 -11.13
C ASN A 89 -13.91 10.99 -11.38
N ALA A 90 -14.29 10.24 -10.34
CA ALA A 90 -15.06 9.01 -10.48
C ALA A 90 -16.50 9.30 -10.89
N LYS A 91 -17.03 8.47 -11.79
CA LYS A 91 -18.42 8.52 -12.25
C LYS A 91 -19.12 7.21 -11.91
N GLN A 92 -20.39 7.31 -11.52
CA GLN A 92 -21.23 6.14 -11.27
C GLN A 92 -21.25 5.20 -12.48
N GLY A 93 -21.09 3.90 -12.22
CA GLY A 93 -21.06 2.85 -13.26
C GLY A 93 -19.72 2.67 -13.97
N ASN A 94 -18.80 3.65 -13.90
CA ASN A 94 -17.55 3.63 -14.68
C ASN A 94 -16.31 3.27 -13.86
N VAL A 95 -16.46 3.07 -12.54
CA VAL A 95 -15.33 2.70 -11.68
C VAL A 95 -15.02 1.22 -11.86
N VAL A 96 -13.76 0.91 -12.17
CA VAL A 96 -13.24 -0.46 -12.23
C VAL A 96 -12.10 -0.58 -11.23
N LEU A 97 -12.25 -1.45 -10.27
CA LEU A 97 -11.26 -1.72 -9.23
C LEU A 97 -10.81 -3.17 -9.33
N ARG A 98 -9.67 -3.49 -8.75
CA ARG A 98 -9.19 -4.86 -8.67
C ARG A 98 -8.64 -5.20 -7.30
N VAL A 99 -8.79 -6.45 -6.91
CA VAL A 99 -8.00 -7.11 -5.87
C VAL A 99 -7.09 -8.13 -6.53
N ALA A 100 -5.83 -8.14 -6.11
CA ALA A 100 -4.80 -8.88 -6.83
C ALA A 100 -3.86 -9.65 -5.87
N PRO A 101 -4.38 -10.69 -5.21
CA PRO A 101 -3.59 -11.51 -4.33
C PRO A 101 -2.54 -12.32 -5.10
N PHE A 102 -1.35 -12.45 -4.50
CA PHE A 102 -0.35 -13.41 -4.92
C PHE A 102 -0.63 -14.75 -4.23
N PRO A 103 -0.81 -15.86 -4.96
CA PRO A 103 -1.24 -17.13 -4.39
C PRO A 103 -0.07 -17.89 -3.73
N SER A 104 0.36 -17.44 -2.55
CA SER A 104 1.42 -18.05 -1.75
C SER A 104 0.96 -18.54 -0.38
N GLY A 105 -0.33 -18.81 -0.22
CA GLY A 105 -0.96 -19.24 1.01
C GLY A 105 -2.28 -18.53 1.27
N ALA A 106 -2.86 -18.77 2.43
CA ALA A 106 -4.10 -18.15 2.86
C ALA A 106 -3.95 -16.63 3.03
N LEU A 107 -5.06 -15.91 2.83
CA LEU A 107 -5.12 -14.47 3.09
C LEU A 107 -5.08 -14.22 4.60
N HIS A 108 -4.46 -13.12 5.00
CA HIS A 108 -4.43 -12.66 6.38
C HIS A 108 -5.19 -11.35 6.55
N LEU A 109 -5.43 -10.93 7.79
CA LEU A 109 -6.22 -9.75 8.12
C LEU A 109 -5.73 -8.46 7.43
N GLY A 110 -4.41 -8.33 7.20
CA GLY A 110 -3.85 -7.20 6.45
C GLY A 110 -4.33 -7.13 5.00
N ASN A 111 -4.62 -8.27 4.35
CA ASN A 111 -5.21 -8.30 3.01
C ASN A 111 -6.68 -7.91 3.05
N ALA A 112 -7.44 -8.35 4.07
CA ALA A 112 -8.86 -8.07 4.21
C ALA A 112 -9.17 -6.57 4.15
N LYS A 113 -8.38 -5.74 4.82
CA LYS A 113 -8.52 -4.27 4.78
C LYS A 113 -8.56 -3.74 3.34
N THR A 114 -7.62 -4.15 2.51
CA THR A 114 -7.53 -3.69 1.11
C THR A 114 -8.68 -4.24 0.27
N PHE A 115 -9.05 -5.49 0.49
CA PHE A 115 -10.09 -6.15 -0.29
C PHE A 115 -11.47 -5.57 0.03
N ILE A 116 -11.79 -5.39 1.31
CA ILE A 116 -13.04 -4.76 1.77
C ILE A 116 -13.11 -3.32 1.24
N LEU A 117 -12.03 -2.54 1.32
CA LEU A 117 -12.03 -1.16 0.84
C LEU A 117 -12.35 -1.08 -0.67
N ASN A 118 -11.75 -1.93 -1.49
CA ASN A 118 -12.03 -1.98 -2.92
C ASN A 118 -13.47 -2.44 -3.19
N ALA A 119 -13.99 -3.41 -2.45
CA ALA A 119 -15.37 -3.88 -2.58
C ALA A 119 -16.37 -2.76 -2.24
N LEU A 120 -16.17 -2.05 -1.13
CA LEU A 120 -17.01 -0.93 -0.72
C LEU A 120 -17.02 0.21 -1.75
N TYR A 121 -15.87 0.53 -2.34
CA TYR A 121 -15.81 1.52 -3.42
C TYR A 121 -16.51 1.04 -4.70
N ALA A 122 -16.33 -0.23 -5.07
CA ALA A 122 -17.04 -0.79 -6.22
C ALA A 122 -18.56 -0.74 -6.01
N GLU A 123 -19.04 -1.03 -4.82
CA GLU A 123 -20.46 -0.92 -4.45
C GLU A 123 -20.94 0.54 -4.47
N LYS A 124 -20.22 1.45 -3.79
CA LYS A 124 -20.53 2.90 -3.73
C LYS A 124 -20.73 3.50 -5.11
N TYR A 125 -19.89 3.14 -6.06
CA TYR A 125 -19.94 3.67 -7.43
C TYR A 125 -20.70 2.78 -8.41
N LYS A 126 -21.37 1.70 -7.97
CA LYS A 126 -22.00 0.69 -8.83
C LYS A 126 -21.05 0.25 -9.94
N GLY A 127 -19.79 0.12 -9.61
CA GLY A 127 -18.68 -0.19 -10.50
C GLY A 127 -18.39 -1.70 -10.56
N LYS A 128 -17.21 -2.05 -11.06
CA LYS A 128 -16.75 -3.44 -11.16
C LYS A 128 -15.58 -3.67 -10.22
N LEU A 129 -15.57 -4.82 -9.56
CA LEU A 129 -14.43 -5.33 -8.81
C LEU A 129 -13.88 -6.56 -9.53
N LEU A 130 -12.65 -6.51 -10.01
CA LEU A 130 -11.99 -7.63 -10.66
C LEU A 130 -11.16 -8.42 -9.66
N LEU A 131 -11.21 -9.75 -9.74
CA LEU A 131 -10.26 -10.64 -9.05
C LEU A 131 -9.17 -11.03 -10.04
N VAL A 132 -7.93 -10.64 -9.75
CA VAL A 132 -6.75 -10.95 -10.55
C VAL A 132 -5.80 -11.78 -9.70
N MET A 133 -5.60 -13.04 -10.03
CA MET A 133 -4.54 -13.83 -9.41
C MET A 133 -3.19 -13.36 -9.95
N ASP A 134 -2.38 -12.73 -9.08
CA ASP A 134 -1.03 -12.29 -9.45
C ASP A 134 -0.06 -13.48 -9.43
N ASP A 135 -0.35 -14.46 -10.23
CA ASP A 135 0.31 -15.74 -10.30
C ASP A 135 1.47 -15.77 -11.31
N THR A 136 2.23 -14.68 -11.41
CA THR A 136 3.55 -14.72 -12.03
C THR A 136 4.51 -15.50 -11.15
N ILE A 137 5.55 -16.11 -11.73
CA ILE A 137 6.47 -16.99 -10.98
C ILE A 137 7.11 -16.27 -9.78
N GLY A 138 6.94 -16.84 -8.59
CA GLY A 138 7.45 -16.28 -7.33
C GLY A 138 8.98 -16.36 -7.17
N SER A 139 9.44 -16.09 -5.94
CA SER A 139 10.81 -16.31 -5.50
C SER A 139 10.96 -17.67 -4.80
N ALA A 140 12.19 -18.06 -4.42
CA ALA A 140 12.41 -19.29 -3.65
C ALA A 140 11.73 -19.22 -2.29
N GLU A 141 11.80 -18.05 -1.67
CA GLU A 141 11.26 -17.79 -0.33
C GLU A 141 9.73 -17.63 -0.33
N LYS A 142 9.15 -17.30 -1.49
CA LYS A 142 7.72 -17.13 -1.66
C LYS A 142 7.25 -17.78 -2.96
N PRO A 143 7.11 -19.11 -2.99
CA PRO A 143 6.60 -19.84 -4.14
C PRO A 143 5.08 -19.61 -4.32
N ILE A 144 4.58 -20.01 -5.47
CA ILE A 144 3.14 -20.14 -5.71
C ILE A 144 2.71 -21.52 -5.19
N GLU A 145 1.63 -21.54 -4.42
CA GLU A 145 1.04 -22.76 -3.87
C GLU A 145 -0.30 -23.06 -4.55
N LYS A 146 -0.51 -24.32 -4.93
CA LYS A 146 -1.70 -24.74 -5.66
C LYS A 146 -2.98 -24.52 -4.85
N GLU A 147 -2.93 -24.83 -3.58
CA GLU A 147 -4.05 -24.70 -2.64
C GLU A 147 -4.42 -23.25 -2.39
N ALA A 148 -3.46 -22.32 -2.54
CA ALA A 148 -3.68 -20.90 -2.28
C ALA A 148 -4.73 -20.27 -3.20
N TYR A 149 -4.92 -20.78 -4.41
CA TYR A 149 -5.96 -20.28 -5.31
C TYR A 149 -7.36 -20.45 -4.69
N GLN A 150 -7.65 -21.64 -4.19
CA GLN A 150 -8.94 -21.92 -3.53
C GLN A 150 -9.08 -21.16 -2.21
N LEU A 151 -8.03 -21.13 -1.38
CA LEU A 151 -8.03 -20.38 -0.12
C LEU A 151 -8.32 -18.89 -0.29
N ILE A 152 -7.87 -18.29 -1.41
CA ILE A 152 -8.16 -16.90 -1.74
C ILE A 152 -9.64 -16.72 -2.06
N GLU A 153 -10.22 -17.60 -2.86
CA GLU A 153 -11.65 -17.55 -3.20
C GLU A 153 -12.52 -17.74 -1.96
N ASP A 154 -12.17 -18.72 -1.12
CA ASP A 154 -12.88 -18.99 0.13
C ASP A 154 -12.82 -17.80 1.09
N ALA A 155 -11.67 -17.13 1.18
CA ALA A 155 -11.52 -15.94 2.01
C ALA A 155 -12.35 -14.75 1.50
N LEU A 156 -12.44 -14.54 0.18
CA LEU A 156 -13.31 -13.51 -0.40
C LEU A 156 -14.79 -13.81 -0.12
N ASN A 157 -15.19 -15.07 -0.28
CA ASN A 157 -16.56 -15.51 0.02
C ASN A 157 -16.89 -15.31 1.50
N TRP A 158 -15.97 -15.66 2.41
CA TRP A 158 -16.13 -15.44 3.84
C TRP A 158 -16.27 -13.96 4.21
N LEU A 159 -15.54 -13.08 3.52
CA LEU A 159 -15.65 -11.63 3.67
C LEU A 159 -16.91 -11.04 3.01
N GLY A 160 -17.73 -11.85 2.33
CA GLY A 160 -18.90 -11.40 1.57
C GLY A 160 -18.56 -10.56 0.34
N ILE A 161 -17.32 -10.64 -0.15
CA ILE A 161 -16.84 -9.86 -1.30
C ILE A 161 -17.16 -10.60 -2.59
N LYS A 162 -17.99 -9.96 -3.44
CA LYS A 162 -18.31 -10.45 -4.78
C LYS A 162 -17.47 -9.74 -5.82
N HIS A 163 -16.83 -10.48 -6.71
CA HIS A 163 -16.12 -9.93 -7.84
C HIS A 163 -16.94 -10.04 -9.14
N SER A 164 -16.60 -9.20 -10.12
CA SER A 164 -17.28 -9.12 -11.41
C SER A 164 -16.59 -10.02 -12.43
N GLY A 165 -17.38 -10.86 -13.09
CA GLY A 165 -16.88 -11.71 -14.18
C GLY A 165 -16.00 -12.87 -13.72
N LYS A 166 -15.17 -13.37 -14.65
CA LYS A 166 -14.25 -14.49 -14.38
C LYS A 166 -13.00 -14.02 -13.67
N ILE A 167 -12.40 -14.93 -12.89
CA ILE A 167 -11.07 -14.70 -12.31
C ILE A 167 -10.05 -14.57 -13.42
N LEU A 168 -9.22 -13.54 -13.33
CA LEU A 168 -8.14 -13.29 -14.29
C LEU A 168 -6.83 -13.84 -13.72
N TYR A 169 -6.14 -14.67 -14.48
CA TYR A 169 -4.84 -15.22 -14.09
C TYR A 169 -3.74 -14.59 -14.93
N LYS A 170 -2.73 -14.01 -14.30
CA LYS A 170 -1.59 -13.44 -15.04
C LYS A 170 -0.82 -14.50 -15.83
N SER A 171 -0.78 -15.73 -15.31
CA SER A 171 -0.17 -16.87 -16.02
C SER A 171 -0.80 -17.19 -17.37
N ASP A 172 -2.05 -16.83 -17.61
CA ASP A 172 -2.72 -16.98 -18.90
C ASP A 172 -2.36 -15.87 -19.90
N ARG A 173 -1.74 -14.78 -19.45
CA ARG A 173 -1.48 -13.57 -20.21
C ARG A 173 -0.05 -13.43 -20.72
N LEU A 174 0.83 -14.43 -20.51
CA LEU A 174 2.25 -14.38 -20.86
C LEU A 174 2.51 -13.95 -22.30
N LYS A 175 1.71 -14.41 -23.26
CA LYS A 175 1.85 -14.05 -24.68
C LYS A 175 1.68 -12.53 -24.89
N ILE A 176 0.69 -11.93 -24.23
CA ILE A 176 0.46 -10.47 -24.28
C ILE A 176 1.68 -9.72 -23.74
N TYR A 177 2.21 -10.16 -22.61
CA TYR A 177 3.40 -9.53 -22.02
C TYR A 177 4.62 -9.64 -22.94
N TYR A 178 4.82 -10.78 -23.62
CA TYR A 178 5.90 -10.94 -24.61
C TYR A 178 5.76 -9.99 -25.79
N GLU A 179 4.55 -9.82 -26.32
CA GLU A 179 4.29 -8.86 -27.42
C GLU A 179 4.65 -7.43 -27.02
N TYR A 180 4.28 -7.01 -25.79
CA TYR A 180 4.64 -5.69 -25.30
C TYR A 180 6.14 -5.57 -25.01
N ALA A 181 6.81 -6.63 -24.55
CA ALA A 181 8.26 -6.66 -24.40
C ALA A 181 8.96 -6.42 -25.75
N GLU A 182 8.53 -7.11 -26.79
CA GLU A 182 9.08 -6.89 -28.16
C GLU A 182 8.82 -5.46 -28.66
N LYS A 183 7.62 -4.90 -28.42
CA LYS A 183 7.30 -3.51 -28.78
C LYS A 183 8.25 -2.54 -28.07
N LEU A 184 8.53 -2.73 -26.78
CA LEU A 184 9.47 -1.90 -26.04
C LEU A 184 10.90 -2.00 -26.57
N ILE A 185 11.37 -3.21 -26.91
CA ILE A 185 12.68 -3.42 -27.50
C ILE A 185 12.78 -2.74 -28.86
N LYS A 186 11.78 -2.94 -29.75
CA LYS A 186 11.73 -2.32 -31.08
C LYS A 186 11.75 -0.78 -31.00
N LYS A 187 11.12 -0.20 -29.97
CA LYS A 187 11.15 1.24 -29.69
C LYS A 187 12.42 1.71 -28.98
N ASN A 188 13.42 0.83 -28.80
CA ASN A 188 14.66 1.09 -28.04
C ASN A 188 14.40 1.55 -26.58
N LYS A 189 13.30 1.13 -25.98
CA LYS A 189 12.90 1.45 -24.60
C LYS A 189 13.19 0.31 -23.60
N ALA A 190 13.64 -0.85 -24.07
CA ALA A 190 14.08 -1.97 -23.24
C ALA A 190 15.28 -2.68 -23.88
N TYR A 191 16.04 -3.42 -23.07
CA TYR A 191 17.24 -4.12 -23.47
C TYR A 191 17.49 -5.37 -22.63
N ILE A 192 18.16 -6.36 -23.23
CA ILE A 192 18.60 -7.58 -22.54
C ILE A 192 19.92 -7.31 -21.86
N CYS A 193 19.95 -7.59 -20.57
CA CYS A 193 21.13 -7.45 -19.72
C CYS A 193 21.62 -8.82 -19.25
N HIS A 194 22.92 -9.05 -19.38
CA HIS A 194 23.62 -10.26 -18.94
C HIS A 194 24.54 -10.03 -17.72
N CYS A 195 24.48 -8.83 -17.13
CA CYS A 195 25.29 -8.53 -15.95
C CYS A 195 24.80 -9.33 -14.74
N PRO A 196 25.71 -9.82 -13.88
CA PRO A 196 25.38 -10.44 -12.62
C PRO A 196 24.53 -9.54 -11.72
N GLN A 197 23.71 -10.15 -10.86
CA GLN A 197 22.78 -9.41 -10.00
C GLN A 197 23.49 -8.40 -9.08
N GLU A 198 24.65 -8.76 -8.56
CA GLU A 198 25.46 -7.88 -7.70
C GLU A 198 25.94 -6.64 -8.45
N THR A 199 26.48 -6.83 -9.64
CA THR A 199 26.89 -5.72 -10.54
C THR A 199 25.70 -4.79 -10.84
N LEU A 200 24.51 -5.36 -11.08
CA LEU A 200 23.31 -4.56 -11.34
C LEU A 200 22.88 -3.76 -10.11
N ARG A 201 22.99 -4.31 -8.90
CA ARG A 201 22.72 -3.59 -7.66
C ARG A 201 23.68 -2.42 -7.48
N GLU A 202 24.96 -2.64 -7.70
CA GLU A 202 26.00 -1.61 -7.63
C GLU A 202 25.76 -0.50 -8.66
N TYR A 203 25.53 -0.85 -9.93
CA TYR A 203 25.28 0.11 -10.99
C TYR A 203 24.03 0.96 -10.71
N ARG A 204 22.96 0.34 -10.22
CA ARG A 204 21.76 1.08 -9.81
C ARG A 204 22.02 2.03 -8.64
N ALA A 205 22.80 1.60 -7.65
CA ALA A 205 23.14 2.45 -6.52
C ALA A 205 23.96 3.66 -6.97
N LYS A 206 24.96 3.45 -7.84
CA LYS A 206 25.90 4.49 -8.32
C LYS A 206 25.38 5.29 -9.54
N GLY A 207 24.23 4.91 -10.13
CA GLY A 207 23.72 5.59 -11.32
C GLY A 207 24.50 5.29 -12.61
N ILE A 208 25.16 4.14 -12.70
CA ILE A 208 26.01 3.74 -13.83
C ILE A 208 25.18 2.94 -14.85
N GLU A 209 25.28 3.32 -16.12
CA GLU A 209 24.71 2.54 -17.23
C GLU A 209 25.59 1.32 -17.55
N CYS A 210 24.99 0.15 -17.69
CA CYS A 210 25.74 -1.03 -18.12
C CYS A 210 25.91 -1.07 -19.65
N GLY A 211 27.01 -1.68 -20.12
CA GLY A 211 27.31 -1.81 -21.55
C GLY A 211 26.25 -2.56 -22.35
N CYS A 212 25.45 -3.43 -21.72
CA CYS A 212 24.34 -4.13 -22.37
C CYS A 212 23.28 -3.18 -22.93
N ARG A 213 23.14 -2.00 -22.37
CA ARG A 213 22.18 -0.96 -22.76
C ARG A 213 22.51 -0.34 -24.13
N GLN A 214 23.78 -0.38 -24.54
CA GLN A 214 24.27 0.31 -25.74
C GLN A 214 24.08 -0.49 -27.04
N PHE A 215 23.75 -1.79 -26.95
CA PHE A 215 23.58 -2.60 -28.16
C PHE A 215 22.38 -2.14 -29.00
N PRO A 216 22.53 -2.15 -30.35
CA PRO A 216 21.48 -1.77 -31.27
C PRO A 216 20.24 -2.67 -31.16
N VAL A 217 19.08 -2.14 -31.53
CA VAL A 217 17.77 -2.83 -31.45
C VAL A 217 17.80 -4.23 -32.09
N LYS A 218 18.46 -4.36 -33.26
CA LYS A 218 18.58 -5.66 -33.96
C LYS A 218 19.26 -6.72 -33.07
N ILE A 219 20.30 -6.35 -32.33
CA ILE A 219 20.97 -7.22 -31.38
C ILE A 219 20.11 -7.51 -30.16
N GLN A 220 19.41 -6.51 -29.66
CA GLN A 220 18.50 -6.70 -28.52
C GLN A 220 17.35 -7.67 -28.84
N ILE A 221 16.76 -7.59 -30.02
CA ILE A 221 15.73 -8.55 -30.49
C ILE A 221 16.31 -9.97 -30.60
N LYS A 222 17.52 -10.13 -31.12
CA LYS A 222 18.20 -11.44 -31.15
C LYS A 222 18.36 -11.99 -29.72
N ARG A 223 18.93 -11.20 -28.83
CA ARG A 223 19.12 -11.55 -27.40
C ARG A 223 17.81 -11.88 -26.68
N TRP A 224 16.72 -11.16 -26.98
CA TRP A 224 15.41 -11.46 -26.44
C TRP A 224 14.95 -12.87 -26.81
N ARG A 225 15.09 -13.27 -28.08
CA ARG A 225 14.75 -14.62 -28.55
C ARG A 225 15.66 -15.69 -27.92
N GLU A 226 16.95 -15.41 -27.76
CA GLU A 226 17.91 -16.28 -27.11
C GLU A 226 17.63 -16.49 -25.63
N MET A 227 17.08 -15.47 -24.93
CA MET A 227 16.78 -15.51 -23.51
C MET A 227 15.87 -16.70 -23.14
N PHE A 228 14.98 -17.13 -24.01
CA PHE A 228 14.07 -18.26 -23.77
C PHE A 228 14.79 -19.60 -23.67
N LYS A 229 16.04 -19.71 -24.15
CA LYS A 229 16.86 -20.90 -24.09
C LYS A 229 18.03 -20.84 -23.10
N MET A 230 18.17 -19.67 -22.43
CA MET A 230 19.28 -19.43 -21.52
C MET A 230 19.02 -20.02 -20.13
N LYS A 231 20.09 -20.17 -19.33
CA LYS A 231 20.01 -20.62 -17.94
C LYS A 231 19.33 -19.54 -17.04
N GLU A 232 18.66 -19.98 -16.00
CA GLU A 232 18.13 -19.09 -14.97
C GLU A 232 19.26 -18.19 -14.41
N GLY A 233 18.95 -16.91 -14.19
CA GLY A 233 19.90 -15.92 -13.68
C GLY A 233 20.89 -15.35 -14.71
N SER A 234 20.98 -15.90 -15.95
CA SER A 234 21.98 -15.47 -16.95
C SER A 234 21.56 -14.24 -17.77
N ALA A 235 20.27 -13.90 -17.79
CA ALA A 235 19.75 -12.74 -18.51
C ALA A 235 18.48 -12.19 -17.89
N THR A 236 18.27 -10.88 -18.06
CA THR A 236 17.04 -10.17 -17.72
C THR A 236 16.69 -9.16 -18.80
N LEU A 237 15.39 -8.95 -19.06
CA LEU A 237 14.94 -7.78 -19.81
C LEU A 237 14.79 -6.60 -18.85
N ARG A 238 15.36 -5.45 -19.20
CA ARG A 238 15.28 -4.23 -18.38
C ARG A 238 14.70 -3.08 -19.20
N ILE A 239 13.89 -2.23 -18.56
CA ILE A 239 13.45 -0.98 -19.17
C ILE A 239 14.60 0.04 -19.19
N LYS A 240 14.65 0.89 -20.23
CA LYS A 240 15.58 2.03 -20.30
C LYS A 240 14.93 3.25 -19.63
N THR A 241 15.46 3.65 -18.49
CA THR A 241 15.08 4.87 -17.77
C THR A 241 16.33 5.71 -17.46
N SER A 242 16.17 6.80 -16.76
CA SER A 242 17.35 7.58 -16.32
C SER A 242 18.06 6.86 -15.17
N MET A 243 19.30 6.49 -15.38
CA MET A 243 20.16 5.96 -14.31
C MET A 243 20.58 7.03 -13.30
N LEU A 244 20.39 8.31 -13.62
CA LEU A 244 20.62 9.45 -12.72
C LEU A 244 19.38 9.83 -11.91
N HIS A 245 18.28 9.10 -12.03
CA HIS A 245 17.07 9.38 -11.24
C HIS A 245 17.40 9.37 -9.74
N PRO A 246 16.97 10.37 -8.93
CA PRO A 246 17.30 10.46 -7.50
C PRO A 246 16.94 9.19 -6.72
N ASN A 247 15.75 8.62 -6.99
CA ASN A 247 15.33 7.35 -6.40
C ASN A 247 15.83 6.15 -7.24
N PRO A 248 16.73 5.30 -6.72
CA PRO A 248 17.24 4.12 -7.43
C PRO A 248 16.15 3.12 -7.84
N ALA A 249 14.97 3.17 -7.21
CA ALA A 249 13.86 2.31 -7.57
C ALA A 249 13.34 2.55 -9.00
N PHE A 250 13.60 3.73 -9.58
CA PHE A 250 13.20 4.06 -10.96
C PHE A 250 14.33 3.91 -11.99
N ARG A 251 15.49 3.38 -11.59
CA ARG A 251 16.64 3.18 -12.48
C ARG A 251 16.59 1.82 -13.14
N ASP A 252 16.37 1.74 -14.45
CA ASP A 252 16.40 0.53 -15.29
C ASP A 252 15.88 -0.73 -14.59
N ARG A 253 14.59 -0.75 -14.28
CA ARG A 253 13.93 -1.89 -13.63
C ARG A 253 13.95 -3.15 -14.50
N VAL A 254 13.96 -4.29 -13.84
CA VAL A 254 13.79 -5.58 -14.50
C VAL A 254 12.34 -5.76 -14.89
N LEU A 255 12.08 -6.07 -16.15
CA LEU A 255 10.75 -6.36 -16.69
C LEU A 255 10.47 -7.86 -16.82
N PHE A 256 11.52 -8.65 -17.15
CA PHE A 256 11.44 -10.11 -17.22
C PHE A 256 12.67 -10.76 -16.65
N LYS A 257 12.47 -11.92 -16.06
CA LYS A 257 13.51 -12.82 -15.56
C LYS A 257 13.28 -14.25 -16.09
N ILE A 258 14.33 -15.05 -16.11
CA ILE A 258 14.24 -16.49 -16.39
C ILE A 258 14.00 -17.19 -15.06
N SER A 259 13.10 -18.17 -15.04
CA SER A 259 12.94 -19.10 -13.93
C SER A 259 12.60 -20.48 -14.45
N ASP A 260 13.28 -21.48 -13.93
CA ASP A 260 13.11 -22.89 -14.28
C ASP A 260 12.16 -23.62 -13.32
N ARG A 261 11.54 -22.90 -12.40
CA ARG A 261 10.55 -23.44 -11.48
C ARG A 261 9.28 -23.87 -12.21
N GLU A 262 8.71 -24.94 -11.73
CA GLU A 262 7.41 -25.38 -12.19
C GLU A 262 6.30 -24.48 -11.63
N HIS A 263 5.36 -24.12 -12.50
CA HIS A 263 4.24 -23.25 -12.13
C HIS A 263 2.98 -24.12 -11.95
N PRO A 264 2.18 -23.96 -10.87
CA PRO A 264 1.05 -24.84 -10.56
C PRO A 264 -0.01 -24.98 -11.66
N ARG A 265 -0.20 -23.94 -12.49
CA ARG A 265 -1.19 -23.93 -13.58
C ARG A 265 -0.62 -24.18 -14.97
N THR A 266 0.60 -23.74 -15.22
CA THR A 266 1.21 -23.81 -16.57
C THR A 266 2.40 -24.77 -16.65
N GLU A 267 2.73 -25.41 -15.53
CA GLU A 267 3.83 -26.36 -15.40
C GLU A 267 5.16 -25.74 -15.93
N LYS A 268 5.85 -26.42 -16.81
CA LYS A 268 7.11 -25.97 -17.42
C LYS A 268 6.94 -25.26 -18.78
N LYS A 269 5.70 -24.89 -19.13
CA LYS A 269 5.38 -24.28 -20.44
C LYS A 269 6.12 -22.95 -20.66
N PHE A 270 6.35 -22.19 -19.62
CA PHE A 270 6.99 -20.88 -19.70
C PHE A 270 8.22 -20.82 -18.79
N ARG A 271 9.27 -20.15 -19.25
CA ARG A 271 10.52 -19.95 -18.52
C ARG A 271 10.86 -18.47 -18.33
N VAL A 272 10.36 -17.59 -19.19
CA VAL A 272 10.63 -16.15 -19.13
C VAL A 272 9.42 -15.46 -18.54
N TRP A 273 9.54 -14.99 -17.30
CA TRP A 273 8.43 -14.50 -16.52
C TRP A 273 8.49 -12.98 -16.32
N PRO A 274 7.37 -12.26 -16.47
CA PRO A 274 7.32 -10.84 -16.20
C PRO A 274 7.47 -10.56 -14.70
N THR A 275 8.01 -9.39 -14.38
CA THR A 275 7.93 -8.82 -13.04
C THR A 275 6.67 -7.96 -12.90
N LEU A 276 6.41 -7.47 -11.70
CA LEU A 276 5.28 -6.58 -11.42
C LEU A 276 5.31 -5.34 -12.30
N GLU A 277 6.49 -4.79 -12.55
CA GLU A 277 6.69 -3.59 -13.38
C GLU A 277 6.18 -3.77 -14.82
N MET A 278 6.26 -4.99 -15.35
CA MET A 278 5.77 -5.28 -16.70
C MET A 278 4.29 -5.63 -16.70
N SER A 279 3.88 -6.55 -15.82
CA SER A 279 2.53 -7.10 -15.87
C SER A 279 1.48 -6.05 -15.50
N TRP A 280 1.67 -5.29 -14.41
CA TRP A 280 0.70 -4.28 -14.00
C TRP A 280 0.62 -3.08 -14.95
N ALA A 281 1.74 -2.69 -15.58
CA ALA A 281 1.71 -1.64 -16.58
C ALA A 281 0.82 -1.97 -17.79
N ILE A 282 0.59 -3.26 -18.05
CA ILE A 282 -0.25 -3.73 -19.16
C ILE A 282 -1.67 -4.05 -18.67
N ASP A 283 -1.80 -4.64 -17.49
CA ASP A 283 -3.09 -5.11 -16.99
C ASP A 283 -3.97 -3.98 -16.45
N ASP A 284 -3.38 -2.86 -16.01
CA ASP A 284 -4.09 -1.68 -15.54
C ASP A 284 -4.41 -0.66 -16.67
N HIS A 285 -3.95 -0.93 -17.92
CA HIS A 285 -4.27 -0.13 -19.11
C HIS A 285 -5.53 -0.65 -19.78
#